data_b3a7175b8adbf29b2883726c24d4a37f
#
_entry.id   b3a7175b8adbf29b2883726c24d4a37f
#
_cell.length_a   1.000
_cell.length_b   1.000
_cell.length_c   1.000
_cell.angle_alpha   90.00
_cell.angle_beta   90.00
_cell.angle_gamma   90.00
#
_symmetry.space_group_name_H-M   'P 1'
#
loop_
_entity.id
_entity.type
_entity.pdbx_description
1 polymer ?
#
loop_
_entity_poly.entity_id
_entity_poly.type
_entity_poly.pdbx_seq_one_letter_code
_entity_poly.pdbx_strand_id
1 'polypeptide(L)'
;MTFGEKIKTLRQSHGMTLEQVGEMVGVGKSTVRKWETGDIANMRRDKIALLAQALGVSPGFLMGWDEDTVLFERQTAYNLPVKRIPVIGDTAAGQPIIANREYDEYIEVPIDGRKFDAAVRVTGDSMEPGYHIGDLALVRYQEDVEDGQIAVICLDDEVTLKRIHHMTGGIILQSDNTKYKTQVVTTENVNCIHLMGRVVGVLHWEE
;
A
#
# COMPACT_ATOMS: atom_id res chain seq x y z
N MET A 1 -21.30 23.96 -10.76
CA MET A 1 -21.82 22.61 -10.48
C MET A 1 -22.66 22.70 -9.22
N THR A 2 -23.92 22.26 -9.25
CA THR A 2 -24.80 22.25 -8.09
C THR A 2 -24.41 21.16 -7.09
N PHE A 3 -24.87 21.25 -5.84
CA PHE A 3 -24.66 20.23 -4.81
C PHE A 3 -25.06 18.83 -5.28
N GLY A 4 -26.24 18.69 -5.89
CA GLY A 4 -26.73 17.40 -6.41
C GLY A 4 -25.90 16.86 -7.55
N GLU A 5 -25.46 17.72 -8.48
CA GLU A 5 -24.57 17.33 -9.59
C GLU A 5 -23.21 16.84 -9.05
N LYS A 6 -22.65 17.48 -8.01
CA LYS A 6 -21.40 17.02 -7.37
C LYS A 6 -21.55 15.60 -6.81
N ILE A 7 -22.63 15.35 -6.04
CA ILE A 7 -22.91 14.01 -5.48
C ILE A 7 -22.99 12.97 -6.59
N LYS A 8 -23.77 13.25 -7.65
CA LYS A 8 -23.95 12.32 -8.77
C LYS A 8 -22.64 12.01 -9.48
N THR A 9 -21.86 13.05 -9.80
CA THR A 9 -20.57 12.89 -10.49
C THR A 9 -19.59 12.07 -9.65
N LEU A 10 -19.44 12.38 -8.36
CA LEU A 10 -18.56 11.65 -7.44
C LEU A 10 -19.01 10.18 -7.28
N ARG A 11 -20.31 9.94 -7.07
CA ARG A 11 -20.81 8.56 -6.98
C ARG A 11 -20.49 7.76 -8.24
N GLN A 12 -20.70 8.35 -9.41
CA GLN A 12 -20.44 7.70 -10.69
C GLN A 12 -18.94 7.45 -10.93
N SER A 13 -18.08 8.39 -10.58
CA SER A 13 -16.62 8.22 -10.70
C SER A 13 -16.08 7.09 -9.81
N HIS A 14 -16.73 6.83 -8.67
CA HIS A 14 -16.42 5.69 -7.79
C HIS A 14 -17.15 4.39 -8.17
N GLY A 15 -17.91 4.38 -9.26
CA GLY A 15 -18.70 3.21 -9.71
C GLY A 15 -19.79 2.77 -8.73
N MET A 16 -20.23 3.65 -7.82
CA MET A 16 -21.20 3.32 -6.78
C MET A 16 -22.64 3.42 -7.27
N THR A 17 -23.51 2.52 -6.77
CA THR A 17 -24.96 2.60 -6.97
C THR A 17 -25.60 3.54 -5.92
N LEU A 18 -26.85 3.98 -6.19
CA LEU A 18 -27.62 4.77 -5.21
C LEU A 18 -27.87 4.01 -3.91
N GLU A 19 -28.03 2.69 -3.99
CA GLU A 19 -28.17 1.79 -2.85
C GLU A 19 -26.92 1.79 -1.98
N GLN A 20 -25.77 1.61 -2.57
CA GLN A 20 -24.47 1.57 -1.84
C GLN A 20 -24.21 2.86 -1.09
N VAL A 21 -24.40 4.01 -1.74
CA VAL A 21 -24.27 5.31 -1.06
C VAL A 21 -25.31 5.44 0.05
N GLY A 22 -26.54 4.98 -0.19
CA GLY A 22 -27.61 5.00 0.81
C GLY A 22 -27.26 4.18 2.06
N GLU A 23 -26.73 2.99 1.90
CA GLU A 23 -26.26 2.13 2.99
C GLU A 23 -25.16 2.79 3.82
N MET A 24 -24.14 3.37 3.15
CA MET A 24 -23.02 4.05 3.82
C MET A 24 -23.48 5.27 4.65
N VAL A 25 -24.50 5.99 4.19
CA VAL A 25 -25.02 7.20 4.85
C VAL A 25 -26.19 6.86 5.81
N GLY A 26 -26.70 5.62 5.78
CA GLY A 26 -27.84 5.19 6.58
C GLY A 26 -29.15 5.82 6.11
N VAL A 27 -29.40 5.82 4.78
CA VAL A 27 -30.63 6.32 4.15
C VAL A 27 -31.05 5.42 2.97
N GLY A 28 -32.29 5.50 2.55
CA GLY A 28 -32.77 4.78 1.38
C GLY A 28 -32.26 5.37 0.06
N LYS A 29 -32.15 4.54 -1.00
CA LYS A 29 -31.78 4.96 -2.37
C LYS A 29 -32.61 6.12 -2.91
N SER A 30 -33.89 6.16 -2.56
CA SER A 30 -34.80 7.26 -2.94
C SER A 30 -34.38 8.59 -2.37
N THR A 31 -33.80 8.59 -1.16
CA THR A 31 -33.28 9.81 -0.52
C THR A 31 -32.01 10.29 -1.23
N VAL A 32 -31.09 9.37 -1.55
CA VAL A 32 -29.87 9.71 -2.32
C VAL A 32 -30.25 10.30 -3.70
N ARG A 33 -31.23 9.70 -4.37
CA ARG A 33 -31.73 10.22 -5.65
C ARG A 33 -32.26 11.65 -5.51
N LYS A 34 -33.05 11.94 -4.48
CA LYS A 34 -33.58 13.29 -4.22
C LYS A 34 -32.48 14.31 -3.91
N TRP A 35 -31.37 13.89 -3.33
CA TRP A 35 -30.21 14.74 -3.16
C TRP A 35 -29.53 15.07 -4.50
N GLU A 36 -29.38 14.05 -5.38
CA GLU A 36 -28.79 14.24 -6.70
C GLU A 36 -29.65 15.10 -7.64
N THR A 37 -30.98 15.02 -7.52
CA THR A 37 -31.92 15.82 -8.31
C THR A 37 -32.19 17.21 -7.74
N GLY A 38 -31.73 17.49 -6.51
CA GLY A 38 -31.96 18.78 -5.84
C GLY A 38 -33.33 18.92 -5.18
N ASP A 39 -34.13 17.84 -5.16
CA ASP A 39 -35.47 17.84 -4.53
C ASP A 39 -35.42 18.07 -2.99
N ILE A 40 -34.25 17.79 -2.39
CA ILE A 40 -33.96 18.05 -0.98
C ILE A 40 -32.75 18.97 -0.89
N ALA A 41 -32.98 20.24 -0.65
CA ALA A 41 -31.93 21.26 -0.51
C ALA A 41 -31.29 21.30 0.90
N ASN A 42 -32.06 20.92 1.94
CA ASN A 42 -31.62 21.00 3.35
C ASN A 42 -31.26 19.61 3.87
N MET A 43 -30.01 19.24 3.74
CA MET A 43 -29.45 18.01 4.33
C MET A 43 -28.99 18.29 5.77
N ARG A 44 -29.27 17.37 6.68
CA ARG A 44 -28.75 17.44 8.06
C ARG A 44 -27.23 17.35 8.08
N ARG A 45 -26.58 18.08 9.00
CA ARG A 45 -25.12 18.18 9.09
C ARG A 45 -24.46 16.82 9.27
N ASP A 46 -25.08 15.93 10.07
CA ASP A 46 -24.60 14.55 10.26
C ASP A 46 -24.58 13.76 8.95
N LYS A 47 -25.59 13.94 8.10
CA LYS A 47 -25.68 13.28 6.79
C LYS A 47 -24.71 13.86 5.76
N ILE A 48 -24.42 15.17 5.81
CA ILE A 48 -23.40 15.79 4.95
C ILE A 48 -22.03 15.20 5.25
N ALA A 49 -21.69 15.04 6.55
CA ALA A 49 -20.41 14.45 6.95
C ALA A 49 -20.27 13.00 6.48
N LEU A 50 -21.30 12.16 6.70
CA LEU A 50 -21.31 10.78 6.25
C LEU A 50 -21.26 10.65 4.72
N LEU A 51 -21.98 11.52 3.99
CA LEU A 51 -21.99 11.54 2.53
C LEU A 51 -20.63 11.97 1.98
N ALA A 52 -20.00 12.99 2.57
CA ALA A 52 -18.67 13.43 2.22
C ALA A 52 -17.65 12.30 2.41
N GLN A 53 -17.73 11.59 3.53
CA GLN A 53 -16.91 10.43 3.83
C GLN A 53 -17.15 9.29 2.81
N ALA A 54 -18.41 8.98 2.49
CA ALA A 54 -18.77 7.95 1.52
C ALA A 54 -18.26 8.25 0.11
N LEU A 55 -18.20 9.53 -0.27
CA LEU A 55 -17.77 10.01 -1.58
C LEU A 55 -16.30 10.44 -1.62
N GLY A 56 -15.53 10.28 -0.53
CA GLY A 56 -14.12 10.61 -0.49
C GLY A 56 -13.81 12.11 -0.66
N VAL A 57 -14.65 13.02 -0.17
CA VAL A 57 -14.46 14.48 -0.29
C VAL A 57 -14.72 15.21 1.03
N SER A 58 -14.24 16.45 1.15
CA SER A 58 -14.56 17.26 2.34
C SER A 58 -16.04 17.68 2.37
N PRO A 59 -16.66 17.83 3.56
CA PRO A 59 -17.96 18.46 3.67
C PRO A 59 -18.01 19.86 3.04
N GLY A 60 -16.91 20.63 3.16
CA GLY A 60 -16.75 21.95 2.56
C GLY A 60 -16.80 21.92 1.03
N PHE A 61 -16.13 20.95 0.43
CA PHE A 61 -16.16 20.73 -1.03
C PHE A 61 -17.57 20.40 -1.52
N LEU A 62 -18.29 19.50 -0.82
CA LEU A 62 -19.68 19.20 -1.17
C LEU A 62 -20.57 20.46 -1.09
N MET A 63 -20.39 21.27 -0.04
CA MET A 63 -21.16 22.49 0.19
C MET A 63 -20.73 23.66 -0.70
N GLY A 64 -19.64 23.53 -1.46
CA GLY A 64 -19.11 24.58 -2.33
C GLY A 64 -18.36 25.70 -1.59
N TRP A 65 -17.88 25.43 -0.37
CA TRP A 65 -17.10 26.39 0.41
C TRP A 65 -15.59 26.31 0.13
N ASP A 66 -15.12 25.15 -0.33
CA ASP A 66 -13.73 24.91 -0.69
C ASP A 66 -13.63 24.52 -2.19
N GLU A 67 -12.82 25.23 -2.95
CA GLU A 67 -12.52 24.87 -4.34
C GLU A 67 -11.37 23.83 -4.42
N ASP A 68 -10.63 23.62 -3.32
CA ASP A 68 -9.46 22.72 -3.27
C ASP A 68 -9.84 21.29 -2.88
N THR A 69 -9.92 20.44 -3.87
CA THR A 69 -10.07 18.97 -3.76
C THR A 69 -8.85 18.32 -3.06
N VAL A 70 -7.73 19.03 -2.97
CA VAL A 70 -6.44 18.51 -2.51
C VAL A 70 -6.38 18.18 -1.00
N LEU A 71 -7.31 18.74 -0.20
CA LEU A 71 -7.30 18.51 1.26
C LEU A 71 -7.83 17.14 1.68
N PHE A 72 -8.60 16.46 0.83
CA PHE A 72 -9.24 15.20 1.22
C PHE A 72 -8.35 13.97 0.98
N GLU A 73 -7.47 14.00 0.00
CA GLU A 73 -6.44 12.96 -0.14
C GLU A 73 -5.54 12.90 1.10
N ARG A 74 -5.24 14.06 1.71
CA ARG A 74 -4.48 14.12 2.97
C ARG A 74 -5.29 13.66 4.20
N GLN A 75 -6.59 13.97 4.28
CA GLN A 75 -7.41 13.57 5.44
C GLN A 75 -7.85 12.09 5.39
N THR A 76 -8.07 11.51 4.22
CA THR A 76 -8.34 10.08 4.08
C THR A 76 -7.10 9.25 4.39
N ALA A 77 -5.91 9.73 4.08
CA ALA A 77 -4.66 9.09 4.50
C ALA A 77 -4.53 9.02 6.04
N TYR A 78 -5.05 10.02 6.78
CA TYR A 78 -5.03 10.02 8.25
C TYR A 78 -6.08 9.12 8.91
N ASN A 79 -7.11 8.67 8.18
CA ASN A 79 -8.18 7.81 8.72
C ASN A 79 -8.14 6.37 8.21
N LEU A 80 -7.16 6.01 7.39
CA LEU A 80 -6.93 4.60 7.07
C LEU A 80 -6.45 3.88 8.34
N PRO A 81 -7.00 2.71 8.64
CA PRO A 81 -6.44 1.91 9.72
C PRO A 81 -4.95 1.68 9.42
N VAL A 82 -4.12 1.91 10.41
CA VAL A 82 -2.67 1.70 10.29
C VAL A 82 -2.31 0.33 10.85
N LYS A 83 -1.33 -0.32 10.23
CA LYS A 83 -0.69 -1.51 10.76
C LYS A 83 0.72 -1.14 11.22
N ARG A 84 1.05 -1.41 12.47
CA ARG A 84 2.40 -1.31 12.98
C ARG A 84 3.18 -2.54 12.54
N ILE A 85 4.27 -2.35 11.81
CA ILE A 85 5.14 -3.41 11.31
C ILE A 85 6.59 -3.16 11.69
N PRO A 86 7.38 -4.24 11.92
CA PRO A 86 8.79 -4.10 12.18
C PRO A 86 9.56 -3.67 10.94
N VAL A 87 10.62 -2.89 11.13
CA VAL A 87 11.66 -2.64 10.13
C VAL A 87 12.80 -3.61 10.39
N ILE A 88 13.11 -4.41 9.39
CA ILE A 88 14.21 -5.38 9.45
C ILE A 88 15.46 -4.66 8.96
N GLY A 89 16.45 -4.53 9.83
CA GLY A 89 17.77 -4.00 9.50
C GLY A 89 18.77 -5.12 9.19
N ASP A 90 19.99 -4.71 8.85
CA ASP A 90 21.11 -5.60 8.52
C ASP A 90 21.49 -6.59 9.63
N THR A 91 21.16 -6.27 10.88
CA THR A 91 21.46 -7.11 12.07
C THR A 91 20.54 -8.31 12.24
N ALA A 92 19.46 -8.40 11.45
CA ALA A 92 18.52 -9.54 11.48
C ALA A 92 18.83 -10.60 10.41
N ALA A 93 19.94 -10.47 9.73
CA ALA A 93 20.42 -11.41 8.72
C ALA A 93 20.52 -12.84 9.28
N GLY A 94 20.09 -13.82 8.51
CA GLY A 94 20.26 -15.25 8.81
C GLY A 94 19.22 -15.88 9.75
N GLN A 95 18.26 -15.12 10.29
CA GLN A 95 17.21 -15.70 11.14
C GLN A 95 15.82 -15.54 10.50
N PRO A 96 14.96 -16.58 10.56
CA PRO A 96 13.57 -16.44 10.15
C PRO A 96 12.93 -15.27 10.90
N ILE A 97 12.12 -14.48 10.19
CA ILE A 97 11.36 -13.40 10.82
C ILE A 97 10.32 -14.04 11.73
N ILE A 98 10.58 -14.03 13.04
CA ILE A 98 9.71 -14.65 14.04
C ILE A 98 8.73 -13.59 14.53
N ALA A 99 7.44 -13.89 14.47
CA ALA A 99 6.34 -13.01 14.87
C ALA A 99 6.43 -12.47 16.33
N ASN A 100 7.26 -13.07 17.18
CA ASN A 100 7.42 -12.72 18.60
C ASN A 100 8.80 -12.13 18.95
N ARG A 101 9.59 -11.68 17.96
CA ARG A 101 10.86 -11.03 18.20
C ARG A 101 10.63 -9.53 18.44
N GLU A 102 11.32 -8.94 19.42
CA GLU A 102 11.44 -7.49 19.53
C GLU A 102 12.41 -6.98 18.46
N TYR A 103 11.96 -5.99 17.69
CA TYR A 103 12.74 -5.29 16.69
C TYR A 103 13.04 -3.88 17.21
N ASP A 104 14.18 -3.33 16.83
CA ASP A 104 14.61 -2.00 17.29
C ASP A 104 13.76 -0.86 16.68
N GLU A 105 13.19 -1.08 15.50
CA GLU A 105 12.41 -0.08 14.77
C GLU A 105 11.07 -0.64 14.29
N TYR A 106 10.02 0.18 14.42
CA TYR A 106 8.68 -0.10 13.89
C TYR A 106 8.16 1.13 13.15
N ILE A 107 7.40 0.89 12.10
CA ILE A 107 6.67 1.93 11.37
C ILE A 107 5.18 1.65 11.36
N GLU A 108 4.39 2.71 11.22
CA GLU A 108 2.94 2.62 11.00
C GLU A 108 2.65 2.88 9.53
N VAL A 109 2.04 1.89 8.88
CA VAL A 109 1.72 1.95 7.45
C VAL A 109 0.20 1.89 7.27
N PRO A 110 -0.41 2.81 6.50
CA PRO A 110 -1.83 2.75 6.19
C PRO A 110 -2.21 1.45 5.48
N ILE A 111 -3.33 0.83 5.91
CA ILE A 111 -3.86 -0.38 5.30
C ILE A 111 -4.78 0.01 4.15
N ASP A 112 -4.34 -0.24 2.92
CA ASP A 112 -5.07 0.03 1.68
C ASP A 112 -5.62 -1.24 1.00
N GLY A 113 -5.78 -2.32 1.77
CA GLY A 113 -6.18 -3.64 1.29
C GLY A 113 -5.01 -4.54 0.90
N ARG A 114 -3.79 -4.02 0.79
CA ARG A 114 -2.58 -4.84 0.59
C ARG A 114 -2.19 -5.53 1.89
N LYS A 115 -1.67 -6.75 1.77
CA LYS A 115 -1.13 -7.51 2.91
C LYS A 115 0.38 -7.39 2.91
N PHE A 116 0.93 -6.92 4.02
CA PHE A 116 2.37 -6.84 4.28
C PHE A 116 2.61 -7.12 5.77
N ASP A 117 3.79 -7.61 6.11
CA ASP A 117 4.10 -8.11 7.46
C ASP A 117 5.30 -7.43 8.08
N ALA A 118 6.22 -6.92 7.26
CA ALA A 118 7.42 -6.20 7.68
C ALA A 118 7.83 -5.17 6.62
N ALA A 119 8.80 -4.34 6.96
CA ALA A 119 9.54 -3.51 6.03
C ALA A 119 11.02 -3.85 6.09
N VAL A 120 11.73 -3.74 4.97
CA VAL A 120 13.20 -3.90 4.91
C VAL A 120 13.78 -2.60 4.35
N ARG A 121 14.82 -2.08 5.01
CA ARG A 121 15.52 -0.88 4.57
C ARG A 121 16.42 -1.20 3.38
N VAL A 122 16.29 -0.43 2.31
CA VAL A 122 17.15 -0.53 1.14
C VAL A 122 18.47 0.17 1.43
N THR A 123 19.57 -0.55 1.44
CA THR A 123 20.91 -0.04 1.76
C THR A 123 21.85 0.05 0.55
N GLY A 124 21.43 -0.53 -0.59
CA GLY A 124 22.22 -0.54 -1.83
C GLY A 124 21.43 -0.10 -3.05
N ASP A 125 22.13 0.20 -4.14
CA ASP A 125 21.58 0.68 -5.42
C ASP A 125 21.26 -0.44 -6.42
N SER A 126 21.35 -1.71 -6.01
CA SER A 126 21.23 -2.86 -6.94
C SER A 126 19.82 -3.00 -7.56
N MET A 127 18.81 -2.37 -6.96
CA MET A 127 17.42 -2.42 -7.43
C MET A 127 16.92 -1.07 -7.98
N GLU A 128 17.84 -0.13 -8.26
CA GLU A 128 17.50 1.09 -9.00
C GLU A 128 17.06 0.78 -10.45
N PRO A 129 16.14 1.60 -11.01
CA PRO A 129 15.57 2.84 -10.46
C PRO A 129 14.32 2.61 -9.62
N GLY A 130 13.86 1.40 -9.39
CA GLY A 130 12.62 1.11 -8.69
C GLY A 130 12.70 1.24 -7.16
N TYR A 131 13.90 1.12 -6.59
CA TYR A 131 14.19 1.19 -5.17
C TYR A 131 15.48 1.97 -4.95
N HIS A 132 15.43 3.00 -4.10
CA HIS A 132 16.56 3.86 -3.79
C HIS A 132 17.08 3.59 -2.38
N ILE A 133 18.33 3.96 -2.15
CA ILE A 133 18.92 3.88 -0.82
C ILE A 133 18.10 4.71 0.17
N GLY A 134 17.74 4.11 1.32
CA GLY A 134 16.87 4.72 2.34
C GLY A 134 15.41 4.36 2.23
N ASP A 135 14.94 3.85 1.10
CA ASP A 135 13.57 3.34 0.95
C ASP A 135 13.26 2.20 1.92
N LEU A 136 11.96 2.01 2.20
CA LEU A 136 11.47 0.86 2.94
C LEU A 136 10.64 -0.03 2.02
N ALA A 137 11.17 -1.20 1.67
CA ALA A 137 10.46 -2.21 0.92
C ALA A 137 9.46 -2.96 1.82
N LEU A 138 8.17 -2.89 1.51
CA LEU A 138 7.12 -3.61 2.23
C LEU A 138 7.09 -5.07 1.81
N VAL A 139 7.18 -5.96 2.78
CA VAL A 139 7.35 -7.39 2.57
C VAL A 139 6.13 -8.15 3.08
N ARG A 140 5.62 -9.06 2.26
CA ARG A 140 4.66 -10.08 2.67
C ARG A 140 5.40 -11.40 2.84
N TYR A 141 5.29 -12.00 4.02
CA TYR A 141 5.90 -13.30 4.29
C TYR A 141 5.26 -14.40 3.44
N GLN A 142 6.09 -15.11 2.73
CA GLN A 142 5.72 -16.31 1.97
C GLN A 142 6.99 -17.12 1.66
N GLU A 143 6.82 -18.43 1.54
CA GLU A 143 7.93 -19.36 1.36
C GLU A 143 8.43 -19.42 -0.08
N ASP A 144 7.66 -18.90 -1.03
CA ASP A 144 7.99 -18.89 -2.44
C ASP A 144 7.42 -17.65 -3.15
N VAL A 145 7.97 -17.29 -4.30
CA VAL A 145 7.54 -16.19 -5.17
C VAL A 145 7.50 -16.66 -6.61
N GLU A 146 6.62 -16.05 -7.39
CA GLU A 146 6.51 -16.33 -8.83
C GLU A 146 7.71 -15.75 -9.59
N ASP A 147 8.03 -16.33 -10.73
CA ASP A 147 9.07 -15.84 -11.62
C ASP A 147 8.91 -14.36 -11.96
N GLY A 148 10.00 -13.61 -11.88
CA GLY A 148 10.04 -12.20 -12.15
C GLY A 148 9.57 -11.31 -11.00
N GLN A 149 9.09 -11.86 -9.88
CA GLN A 149 8.75 -11.08 -8.70
C GLN A 149 10.02 -10.68 -7.92
N ILE A 150 9.91 -9.55 -7.20
CA ILE A 150 10.97 -9.08 -6.32
C ILE A 150 10.73 -9.67 -4.93
N ALA A 151 11.78 -10.25 -4.38
CA ALA A 151 11.77 -10.83 -3.04
C ALA A 151 12.90 -10.28 -2.18
N VAL A 152 12.68 -10.37 -0.88
CA VAL A 152 13.72 -10.24 0.14
C VAL A 152 14.24 -11.62 0.43
N ILE A 153 15.53 -11.79 0.28
CA ILE A 153 16.24 -13.02 0.57
C ILE A 153 17.38 -12.76 1.56
N CYS A 154 17.66 -13.74 2.38
CA CYS A 154 18.88 -13.81 3.16
C CYS A 154 19.81 -14.81 2.44
N LEU A 155 20.99 -14.34 2.07
CA LEU A 155 22.02 -15.11 1.39
C LEU A 155 23.30 -15.03 2.22
N ASP A 156 23.76 -16.15 2.78
CA ASP A 156 24.95 -16.22 3.63
C ASP A 156 25.00 -15.08 4.70
N ASP A 157 23.88 -14.89 5.40
CA ASP A 157 23.67 -13.87 6.43
C ASP A 157 23.49 -12.41 5.94
N GLU A 158 23.47 -12.14 4.64
CA GLU A 158 23.14 -10.83 4.10
C GLU A 158 21.70 -10.77 3.61
N VAL A 159 20.96 -9.72 4.03
CA VAL A 159 19.62 -9.46 3.52
C VAL A 159 19.72 -8.61 2.26
N THR A 160 19.09 -9.08 1.18
CA THR A 160 19.11 -8.38 -0.09
C THR A 160 17.77 -8.47 -0.82
N LEU A 161 17.51 -7.48 -1.69
CA LEU A 161 16.37 -7.49 -2.61
C LEU A 161 16.86 -7.92 -3.98
N LYS A 162 16.17 -8.90 -4.59
CA LYS A 162 16.46 -9.35 -5.96
C LYS A 162 15.18 -9.77 -6.65
N ARG A 163 15.21 -9.71 -7.97
CA ARG A 163 14.20 -10.34 -8.82
C ARG A 163 14.54 -11.81 -8.96
N ILE A 164 13.56 -12.67 -8.65
CA ILE A 164 13.75 -14.11 -8.61
C ILE A 164 13.30 -14.74 -9.91
N HIS A 165 14.10 -15.65 -10.43
CA HIS A 165 13.69 -16.56 -11.49
C HIS A 165 14.08 -17.99 -11.11
N HIS A 166 13.16 -18.92 -11.31
CA HIS A 166 13.37 -20.32 -11.00
C HIS A 166 14.10 -21.02 -12.15
N MET A 167 14.95 -21.94 -11.80
CA MET A 167 15.62 -22.83 -12.75
C MET A 167 15.74 -24.23 -12.18
N THR A 168 16.03 -25.22 -13.03
CA THR A 168 16.27 -26.58 -12.57
C THR A 168 17.52 -26.63 -11.69
N GLY A 169 17.34 -26.99 -10.41
CA GLY A 169 18.42 -27.12 -9.43
C GLY A 169 18.89 -25.83 -8.78
N GLY A 170 18.13 -24.74 -8.90
CA GLY A 170 18.50 -23.47 -8.25
C GLY A 170 17.60 -22.30 -8.60
N ILE A 171 18.05 -21.11 -8.26
CA ILE A 171 17.40 -19.85 -8.59
C ILE A 171 18.39 -18.87 -9.22
N ILE A 172 17.84 -17.94 -10.00
CA ILE A 172 18.57 -16.81 -10.56
C ILE A 172 18.16 -15.56 -9.80
N LEU A 173 19.14 -14.85 -9.27
CA LEU A 173 18.99 -13.57 -8.58
C LEU A 173 19.40 -12.46 -9.53
N GLN A 174 18.41 -11.69 -9.98
CA GLN A 174 18.62 -10.58 -10.91
C GLN A 174 18.46 -9.24 -10.17
N SER A 175 19.41 -8.36 -10.36
CA SER A 175 19.31 -6.95 -9.98
C SER A 175 18.59 -6.18 -11.08
N ASP A 176 17.73 -5.21 -10.72
CA ASP A 176 17.12 -4.32 -11.71
C ASP A 176 18.13 -3.30 -12.25
N ASN A 177 19.16 -2.95 -11.46
CA ASN A 177 20.27 -2.12 -11.91
C ASN A 177 21.25 -2.95 -12.75
N THR A 178 21.36 -2.60 -14.02
CA THR A 178 22.19 -3.30 -15.01
C THR A 178 23.70 -3.26 -14.73
N LYS A 179 24.16 -2.42 -13.80
CA LYS A 179 25.56 -2.44 -13.34
C LYS A 179 25.94 -3.74 -12.62
N TYR A 180 24.93 -4.43 -12.07
CA TYR A 180 25.11 -5.64 -11.30
C TYR A 180 24.87 -6.88 -12.16
N LYS A 181 25.76 -7.85 -12.03
CA LYS A 181 25.63 -9.14 -12.76
C LYS A 181 24.54 -9.99 -12.11
N THR A 182 23.82 -10.71 -12.95
CA THR A 182 22.90 -11.76 -12.52
C THR A 182 23.67 -12.88 -11.81
N GLN A 183 23.13 -13.35 -10.70
CA GLN A 183 23.73 -14.39 -9.86
C GLN A 183 22.93 -15.69 -9.97
N VAL A 184 23.59 -16.79 -10.26
CA VAL A 184 22.98 -18.12 -10.21
C VAL A 184 23.31 -18.74 -8.86
N VAL A 185 22.25 -19.12 -8.12
CA VAL A 185 22.37 -19.71 -6.78
C VAL A 185 21.87 -21.14 -6.82
N THR A 186 22.76 -22.04 -6.39
CA THR A 186 22.51 -23.49 -6.27
C THR A 186 22.99 -23.97 -4.90
N THR A 187 22.61 -25.16 -4.52
CA THR A 187 23.08 -25.79 -3.26
C THR A 187 24.61 -26.03 -3.23
N GLU A 188 25.30 -25.85 -4.35
CA GLU A 188 26.74 -26.06 -4.45
C GLU A 188 27.55 -24.79 -4.19
N ASN A 189 26.98 -23.60 -4.43
CA ASN A 189 27.71 -22.33 -4.40
C ASN A 189 27.30 -21.35 -3.29
N VAL A 190 26.33 -21.72 -2.45
CA VAL A 190 25.94 -20.97 -1.25
C VAL A 190 25.75 -21.90 -0.06
N ASN A 191 26.07 -21.42 1.14
CA ASN A 191 25.90 -22.21 2.36
C ASN A 191 24.46 -22.15 2.86
N CYS A 192 23.83 -21.01 2.75
CA CYS A 192 22.47 -20.79 3.21
C CYS A 192 21.75 -19.78 2.31
N ILE A 193 20.56 -20.15 1.86
CA ILE A 193 19.62 -19.21 1.24
C ILE A 193 18.27 -19.35 1.89
N HIS A 194 17.68 -18.22 2.30
CA HIS A 194 16.36 -18.18 2.89
C HIS A 194 15.53 -17.08 2.23
N LEU A 195 14.39 -17.46 1.63
CA LEU A 195 13.41 -16.53 1.11
C LEU A 195 12.59 -15.99 2.28
N MET A 196 12.69 -14.69 2.54
CA MET A 196 11.95 -14.03 3.63
C MET A 196 10.53 -13.66 3.21
N GLY A 197 10.34 -13.34 1.94
CA GLY A 197 9.04 -13.01 1.41
C GLY A 197 9.09 -12.14 0.16
N ARG A 198 7.91 -11.88 -0.39
CA ARG A 198 7.71 -11.06 -1.58
C ARG A 198 7.61 -9.59 -1.22
N VAL A 199 8.25 -8.73 -2.02
CA VAL A 199 8.06 -7.28 -1.95
C VAL A 199 6.73 -6.91 -2.61
N VAL A 200 5.86 -6.20 -1.88
CA VAL A 200 4.51 -5.83 -2.31
C VAL A 200 4.31 -4.32 -2.45
N GLY A 201 5.31 -3.53 -2.08
CA GLY A 201 5.31 -2.07 -2.20
C GLY A 201 6.61 -1.48 -1.70
N VAL A 202 6.75 -0.17 -1.87
CA VAL A 202 7.88 0.61 -1.37
C VAL A 202 7.36 1.91 -0.76
N LEU A 203 7.97 2.34 0.32
CA LEU A 203 7.80 3.68 0.88
C LEU A 203 9.06 4.46 0.53
N HIS A 204 8.87 5.51 -0.24
CA HIS A 204 9.92 6.43 -0.66
C HIS A 204 9.75 7.75 0.07
N TRP A 205 10.84 8.36 0.52
CA TRP A 205 10.86 9.66 1.18
C TRP A 205 11.58 10.65 0.27
N GLU A 206 10.88 11.68 -0.16
CA GLU A 206 11.52 12.84 -0.78
C GLU A 206 12.10 13.74 0.33
N GLU A 207 13.39 14.06 0.23
CA GLU A 207 14.05 15.05 1.09
C GLU A 207 13.67 16.49 0.73
#